data_c0ea1bc474ee9f85af7332307b1eea74
#
_entry.id   c0ea1bc474ee9f85af7332307b1eea74
#
_cell.length_a   1.000
_cell.length_b   1.000
_cell.length_c   1.000
_cell.angle_alpha   90.00
_cell.angle_beta   90.00
_cell.angle_gamma   90.00
#
_symmetry.space_group_name_H-M   'P 1'
#
loop_
_entity.id
_entity.type
_entity.pdbx_description
1 polymer ?
#
loop_
_entity_poly.entity_id
_entity_poly.type
_entity_poly.pdbx_seq_one_letter_code
_entity_poly.pdbx_strand_id
1 'polypeptide(L)'
;MANKRDYYEVLGIDKNATDEDIKRAYRKKAKECHPDLHPNDKEAEARFKELNEANEVLSDPDKRARYDQFGFDGPDMGGGAGGNPFGGMDFSGMGGMGDIFDQLFNGGMGSSAQARRNAPRQGNDVRYELRLTFEEAAKGCHKSVEFYRYENCATCGGSGAKPGTQPQTCSMCKGTGQIRQSGGWMTTVRTCPACGGSGKVIKDKCSSCGGSGRVRMRRTLELDVPAGVDDNIVLSKRGQGEPGANGGPNGDLLIQITVKPHKLFRREGTNLRLEVPISFTQAALGAEIDVPTLDGSVKSVSYTHLRAHETRG
;
A
#
# COMPACT_ATOMS: atom_id res chain seq x y z
N MET A 1 33.89 9.29 -24.11
CA MET A 1 32.54 9.86 -24.00
C MET A 1 31.69 9.21 -25.07
N ALA A 2 30.75 8.36 -24.73
CA ALA A 2 29.83 7.76 -25.67
C ALA A 2 28.94 8.86 -26.24
N ASN A 3 29.01 9.11 -27.52
CA ASN A 3 28.21 10.11 -28.22
C ASN A 3 26.76 9.61 -28.22
N LYS A 4 25.89 10.11 -27.33
CA LYS A 4 24.47 9.76 -27.33
C LYS A 4 23.84 10.28 -28.62
N ARG A 5 23.10 9.39 -29.32
CA ARG A 5 22.40 9.76 -30.54
C ARG A 5 21.21 10.65 -30.24
N ASP A 6 20.91 11.61 -31.11
CA ASP A 6 19.73 12.47 -30.99
C ASP A 6 18.44 11.62 -30.90
N TYR A 7 17.56 11.95 -29.97
CA TYR A 7 16.31 11.20 -29.76
C TYR A 7 15.40 11.21 -31.00
N TYR A 8 15.45 12.27 -31.82
CA TYR A 8 14.74 12.30 -33.09
C TYR A 8 15.34 11.29 -34.09
N GLU A 9 16.66 11.15 -34.11
CA GLU A 9 17.36 10.14 -34.94
C GLU A 9 17.09 8.72 -34.42
N VAL A 10 17.05 8.51 -33.11
CA VAL A 10 16.74 7.22 -32.51
C VAL A 10 15.35 6.76 -32.93
N LEU A 11 14.35 7.64 -32.87
CA LEU A 11 12.99 7.35 -33.34
C LEU A 11 12.87 7.39 -34.90
N GLY A 12 13.83 8.02 -35.61
CA GLY A 12 13.81 8.18 -37.07
C GLY A 12 12.69 9.09 -37.56
N ILE A 13 12.47 10.18 -36.84
CA ILE A 13 11.46 11.21 -37.13
C ILE A 13 12.11 12.59 -37.24
N ASP A 14 11.41 13.52 -37.87
CA ASP A 14 11.83 14.93 -37.95
C ASP A 14 11.55 15.66 -36.64
N LYS A 15 12.31 16.73 -36.38
CA LYS A 15 12.11 17.61 -35.20
C LYS A 15 10.72 18.26 -35.15
N ASN A 16 10.06 18.40 -36.30
CA ASN A 16 8.70 18.93 -36.42
C ASN A 16 7.61 17.86 -36.32
N ALA A 17 7.95 16.62 -35.99
CA ALA A 17 6.99 15.53 -35.93
C ALA A 17 5.90 15.79 -34.86
N THR A 18 4.67 15.39 -35.17
CA THR A 18 3.54 15.47 -34.23
C THR A 18 3.62 14.38 -33.17
N ASP A 19 2.89 14.57 -32.07
CA ASP A 19 2.82 13.58 -30.99
C ASP A 19 2.30 12.22 -31.47
N GLU A 20 1.46 12.22 -32.51
CA GLU A 20 0.96 10.99 -33.13
C GLU A 20 2.05 10.28 -33.94
N ASP A 21 2.91 11.04 -34.62
CA ASP A 21 4.04 10.51 -35.38
C ASP A 21 5.09 9.91 -34.45
N ILE A 22 5.37 10.56 -33.31
CA ILE A 22 6.26 10.06 -32.27
C ILE A 22 5.75 8.69 -31.76
N LYS A 23 4.48 8.61 -31.38
CA LYS A 23 3.86 7.36 -30.91
C LYS A 23 3.84 6.27 -31.97
N ARG A 24 3.65 6.63 -33.24
CA ARG A 24 3.65 5.68 -34.35
C ARG A 24 5.05 5.12 -34.62
N ALA A 25 6.05 6.00 -34.67
CA ALA A 25 7.45 5.61 -34.87
C ALA A 25 7.95 4.73 -33.72
N TYR A 26 7.65 5.10 -32.48
CA TYR A 26 7.98 4.28 -31.32
C TYR A 26 7.39 2.89 -31.40
N ARG A 27 6.07 2.74 -31.65
CA ARG A 27 5.42 1.42 -31.73
C ARG A 27 6.04 0.55 -32.83
N LYS A 28 6.41 1.14 -33.96
CA LYS A 28 7.04 0.41 -35.06
C LYS A 28 8.40 -0.13 -34.65
N LYS A 29 9.29 0.73 -34.13
CA LYS A 29 10.65 0.34 -33.76
C LYS A 29 10.70 -0.53 -32.49
N ALA A 30 9.83 -0.28 -31.52
CA ALA A 30 9.72 -1.10 -30.32
C ALA A 30 9.33 -2.54 -30.64
N LYS A 31 8.49 -2.76 -31.66
CA LYS A 31 8.15 -4.10 -32.15
C LYS A 31 9.33 -4.81 -32.81
N GLU A 32 10.19 -4.06 -33.50
CA GLU A 32 11.38 -4.61 -34.16
C GLU A 32 12.49 -5.01 -33.18
N CYS A 33 12.58 -4.35 -32.02
CA CYS A 33 13.62 -4.60 -31.01
C CYS A 33 13.06 -5.20 -29.71
N HIS A 34 11.85 -5.80 -29.76
CA HIS A 34 11.22 -6.34 -28.55
C HIS A 34 12.01 -7.53 -27.98
N PRO A 35 12.25 -7.60 -26.67
CA PRO A 35 13.05 -8.67 -26.05
C PRO A 35 12.44 -10.06 -26.27
N ASP A 36 11.10 -10.17 -26.42
CA ASP A 36 10.45 -11.46 -26.72
C ASP A 36 10.74 -11.98 -28.12
N LEU A 37 11.07 -11.09 -29.06
CA LEU A 37 11.42 -11.47 -30.43
C LEU A 37 12.93 -11.73 -30.62
N HIS A 38 13.74 -11.13 -29.73
CA HIS A 38 15.20 -11.23 -29.76
C HIS A 38 15.74 -11.63 -28.36
N PRO A 39 15.43 -12.84 -27.87
CA PRO A 39 15.90 -13.30 -26.57
C PRO A 39 17.45 -13.43 -26.59
N ASN A 40 18.10 -12.80 -25.60
CA ASN A 40 19.56 -12.76 -25.42
C ASN A 40 20.38 -11.90 -26.42
N ASP A 41 19.74 -11.03 -27.19
CA ASP A 41 20.44 -10.05 -28.02
C ASP A 41 20.68 -8.74 -27.26
N LYS A 42 21.93 -8.55 -26.78
CA LYS A 42 22.34 -7.35 -26.03
C LYS A 42 22.24 -6.06 -26.85
N GLU A 43 22.38 -6.15 -28.17
CA GLU A 43 22.25 -4.97 -29.04
C GLU A 43 20.78 -4.57 -29.20
N ALA A 44 19.87 -5.54 -29.35
CA ALA A 44 18.44 -5.28 -29.38
C ALA A 44 17.95 -4.70 -28.06
N GLU A 45 18.44 -5.21 -26.94
CA GLU A 45 18.12 -4.68 -25.60
C GLU A 45 18.63 -3.24 -25.42
N ALA A 46 19.85 -2.93 -25.86
CA ALA A 46 20.40 -1.57 -25.80
C ALA A 46 19.57 -0.60 -26.67
N ARG A 47 19.23 -1.00 -27.90
CA ARG A 47 18.37 -0.20 -28.78
C ARG A 47 16.97 0.01 -28.21
N PHE A 48 16.41 -0.99 -27.56
CA PHE A 48 15.10 -0.89 -26.92
C PHE A 48 15.12 0.09 -25.74
N LYS A 49 16.21 0.11 -24.95
CA LYS A 49 16.42 1.09 -23.87
C LYS A 49 16.52 2.52 -24.43
N GLU A 50 17.30 2.72 -25.49
CA GLU A 50 17.41 4.04 -26.17
C GLU A 50 16.07 4.51 -26.73
N LEU A 51 15.26 3.60 -27.31
CA LEU A 51 13.92 3.90 -27.83
C LEU A 51 12.95 4.30 -26.73
N ASN A 52 12.98 3.63 -25.59
CA ASN A 52 12.13 3.98 -24.46
C ASN A 52 12.51 5.35 -23.89
N GLU A 53 13.81 5.64 -23.74
CA GLU A 53 14.31 6.94 -23.27
C GLU A 53 13.88 8.06 -24.24
N ALA A 54 14.04 7.85 -25.54
CA ALA A 54 13.62 8.82 -26.57
C ALA A 54 12.10 9.07 -26.56
N ASN A 55 11.30 8.01 -26.44
CA ASN A 55 9.84 8.17 -26.37
C ASN A 55 9.39 8.88 -25.09
N GLU A 56 10.01 8.60 -23.96
CA GLU A 56 9.66 9.26 -22.69
C GLU A 56 9.92 10.77 -22.75
N VAL A 57 11.02 11.17 -23.34
CA VAL A 57 11.37 12.60 -23.45
C VAL A 57 10.52 13.31 -24.51
N LEU A 58 10.28 12.70 -25.66
CA LEU A 58 9.60 13.34 -26.79
C LEU A 58 8.06 13.27 -26.72
N SER A 59 7.48 12.35 -25.92
CA SER A 59 6.02 12.23 -25.77
C SER A 59 5.42 13.25 -24.80
N ASP A 60 6.22 13.86 -23.97
CA ASP A 60 5.81 14.89 -23.03
C ASP A 60 6.17 16.28 -23.60
N PRO A 61 5.21 17.18 -23.80
CA PRO A 61 5.46 18.49 -24.42
C PRO A 61 6.46 19.35 -23.63
N ASP A 62 6.45 19.26 -22.29
CA ASP A 62 7.35 20.03 -21.43
C ASP A 62 8.78 19.48 -21.50
N LYS A 63 8.94 18.16 -21.50
CA LYS A 63 10.24 17.49 -21.64
C LYS A 63 10.81 17.69 -23.04
N ARG A 64 9.98 17.62 -24.07
CA ARG A 64 10.35 17.88 -25.46
C ARG A 64 10.86 19.31 -25.64
N ALA A 65 10.11 20.32 -25.14
CA ALA A 65 10.52 21.71 -25.24
C ALA A 65 11.87 21.98 -24.57
N ARG A 66 12.14 21.34 -23.43
CA ARG A 66 13.44 21.44 -22.75
C ARG A 66 14.56 20.75 -23.54
N TYR A 67 14.29 19.56 -24.07
CA TYR A 67 15.25 18.86 -24.89
C TYR A 67 15.58 19.64 -26.16
N ASP A 68 14.60 20.28 -26.80
CA ASP A 68 14.79 21.11 -27.99
C ASP A 68 15.60 22.39 -27.70
N GLN A 69 15.53 22.92 -26.46
CA GLN A 69 16.29 24.11 -26.06
C GLN A 69 17.72 23.80 -25.59
N PHE A 70 17.91 22.71 -24.86
CA PHE A 70 19.17 22.45 -24.14
C PHE A 70 19.87 21.17 -24.58
N GLY A 71 19.25 20.33 -25.42
CA GLY A 71 19.81 19.06 -25.83
C GLY A 71 20.03 18.09 -24.67
N PHE A 72 21.08 17.28 -24.75
CA PHE A 72 21.53 16.40 -23.67
C PHE A 72 22.23 17.15 -22.53
N ASP A 73 22.70 18.34 -22.78
CA ASP A 73 23.44 19.20 -21.83
C ASP A 73 22.51 20.19 -21.10
N GLY A 74 21.23 19.81 -20.90
CA GLY A 74 20.31 20.60 -20.09
C GLY A 74 20.94 20.99 -18.76
N PRO A 75 20.55 22.16 -18.15
CA PRO A 75 21.23 22.69 -17.00
C PRO A 75 21.28 21.67 -15.88
N ASP A 76 22.46 21.10 -15.71
CA ASP A 76 22.86 20.30 -14.57
C ASP A 76 22.83 21.25 -13.37
N MET A 77 21.71 21.27 -12.64
CA MET A 77 21.55 22.12 -11.45
C MET A 77 22.39 21.53 -10.32
N GLY A 78 23.64 21.85 -10.31
CA GLY A 78 24.48 21.54 -9.16
C GLY A 78 25.94 21.37 -9.52
N GLY A 79 26.67 22.45 -9.47
CA GLY A 79 28.11 22.47 -9.61
C GLY A 79 28.82 21.46 -8.71
N GLY A 80 29.83 20.82 -9.27
CA GLY A 80 30.87 20.14 -8.49
C GLY A 80 31.11 18.69 -8.84
N ALA A 81 32.16 18.49 -9.65
CA ALA A 81 33.00 17.28 -9.71
C ALA A 81 32.33 15.94 -10.10
N GLY A 82 32.49 15.62 -11.39
CA GLY A 82 32.83 14.27 -11.89
C GLY A 82 32.20 13.06 -11.22
N GLY A 83 30.99 12.72 -11.58
CA GLY A 83 30.42 11.44 -11.13
C GLY A 83 29.12 11.20 -11.85
N ASN A 84 29.13 10.24 -12.75
CA ASN A 84 27.97 9.72 -13.45
C ASN A 84 26.97 9.17 -12.42
N PRO A 85 25.80 9.77 -12.13
CA PRO A 85 24.87 9.24 -11.12
C PRO A 85 24.19 7.92 -11.55
N PHE A 86 24.42 7.49 -12.81
CA PHE A 86 23.81 6.29 -13.40
C PHE A 86 24.76 5.10 -13.61
N GLY A 87 26.00 5.21 -13.18
CA GLY A 87 27.00 4.13 -13.36
C GLY A 87 27.12 3.22 -12.16
N GLY A 88 26.15 2.36 -11.88
CA GLY A 88 26.37 1.35 -10.83
C GLY A 88 25.16 0.79 -10.10
N MET A 89 23.94 1.12 -10.49
CA MET A 89 22.76 0.44 -9.95
C MET A 89 22.24 -0.58 -10.96
N ASP A 90 22.33 -1.86 -10.57
CA ASP A 90 21.71 -2.98 -11.23
C ASP A 90 20.18 -2.81 -11.21
N PHE A 91 19.62 -2.43 -12.36
CA PHE A 91 18.24 -1.99 -12.53
C PHE A 91 17.28 -3.14 -12.90
N SER A 92 17.67 -4.38 -12.59
CA SER A 92 16.92 -5.59 -13.01
C SER A 92 15.67 -5.90 -12.16
N GLY A 93 15.30 -5.09 -11.15
CA GLY A 93 14.28 -5.50 -10.19
C GLY A 93 13.20 -4.50 -9.79
N MET A 94 13.19 -3.26 -10.32
CA MET A 94 12.25 -2.25 -9.82
C MET A 94 11.42 -1.65 -10.97
N GLY A 95 10.23 -2.16 -11.16
CA GLY A 95 9.24 -1.61 -12.12
C GLY A 95 8.89 -0.16 -11.76
N GLY A 96 9.14 0.77 -12.71
CA GLY A 96 8.67 2.14 -12.61
C GLY A 96 9.75 3.21 -12.73
N MET A 97 10.34 3.35 -13.92
CA MET A 97 11.28 4.44 -14.24
C MET A 97 10.66 5.85 -14.17
N GLY A 98 9.32 5.94 -14.24
CA GLY A 98 8.58 7.22 -14.21
C GLY A 98 8.68 7.93 -12.86
N ASP A 99 8.59 7.21 -11.76
CA ASP A 99 8.51 7.80 -10.42
C ASP A 99 9.83 8.43 -9.95
N ILE A 100 10.97 7.89 -10.36
CA ILE A 100 12.29 8.40 -9.94
C ILE A 100 12.66 9.65 -10.73
N PHE A 101 12.30 9.68 -12.01
CA PHE A 101 12.55 10.84 -12.86
C PHE A 101 11.60 12.01 -12.50
N ASP A 102 10.35 11.71 -12.19
CA ASP A 102 9.36 12.70 -11.70
C ASP A 102 9.76 13.26 -10.33
N GLN A 103 10.37 12.43 -9.46
CA GLN A 103 10.89 12.86 -8.16
C GLN A 103 12.15 13.71 -8.28
N LEU A 104 12.98 13.48 -9.29
CA LEU A 104 14.20 14.26 -9.54
C LEU A 104 13.92 15.56 -10.29
N PHE A 105 12.97 15.56 -11.24
CA PHE A 105 12.69 16.69 -12.10
C PHE A 105 11.53 17.60 -11.66
N ASN A 106 10.48 17.03 -11.05
CA ASN A 106 9.37 17.81 -10.49
C ASN A 106 9.62 18.26 -9.05
N GLY A 107 10.65 17.69 -8.41
CA GLY A 107 11.11 18.04 -7.09
C GLY A 107 12.12 19.16 -7.09
N GLY A 108 11.76 20.36 -7.58
CA GLY A 108 12.57 21.57 -7.38
C GLY A 108 13.07 21.65 -5.94
N MET A 109 14.36 21.50 -5.79
CA MET A 109 15.09 21.42 -4.51
C MET A 109 14.95 22.74 -3.75
N GLY A 110 13.90 22.88 -2.95
CA GLY A 110 13.84 24.02 -2.01
C GLY A 110 12.49 24.36 -1.39
N SER A 111 11.37 24.24 -2.09
CA SER A 111 10.08 24.71 -1.54
C SER A 111 9.04 23.62 -1.26
N SER A 112 9.19 22.42 -1.79
CA SER A 112 8.19 21.36 -1.70
C SER A 112 8.20 20.57 -0.38
N ALA A 113 9.30 20.56 0.38
CA ALA A 113 9.39 19.81 1.63
C ALA A 113 8.44 20.35 2.72
N GLN A 114 8.15 21.64 2.71
CA GLN A 114 7.26 22.28 3.67
C GLN A 114 5.78 22.09 3.27
N ALA A 115 5.47 22.13 1.99
CA ALA A 115 4.14 21.86 1.46
C ALA A 115 3.73 20.39 1.70
N ARG A 116 4.65 19.42 1.50
CA ARG A 116 4.41 18.00 1.76
C ARG A 116 4.16 17.65 3.23
N ARG A 117 4.70 18.43 4.17
CA ARG A 117 4.47 18.22 5.62
C ARG A 117 3.10 18.67 6.09
N ASN A 118 2.53 19.68 5.47
CA ASN A 118 1.19 20.18 5.76
C ASN A 118 0.12 19.54 4.87
N ALA A 119 0.50 18.67 3.94
CA ALA A 119 -0.46 17.95 3.11
C ALA A 119 -1.36 17.06 4.00
N PRO A 120 -2.66 16.94 3.64
CA PRO A 120 -3.56 16.00 4.27
C PRO A 120 -2.97 14.58 4.21
N ARG A 121 -2.95 13.90 5.35
CA ARG A 121 -2.48 12.51 5.43
C ARG A 121 -3.58 11.64 5.99
N GLN A 122 -3.78 10.49 5.37
CA GLN A 122 -4.70 9.49 5.88
C GLN A 122 -4.29 9.04 7.29
N GLY A 123 -5.28 8.76 8.12
CA GLY A 123 -5.08 8.20 9.45
C GLY A 123 -4.59 6.75 9.40
N ASN A 124 -4.09 6.27 10.54
CA ASN A 124 -3.65 4.90 10.66
C ASN A 124 -4.85 3.95 10.66
N ASP A 125 -4.63 2.75 10.11
CA ASP A 125 -5.61 1.68 10.19
C ASP A 125 -5.58 1.04 11.57
N VAL A 126 -6.77 0.66 12.05
CA VAL A 126 -6.94 -0.04 13.32
C VAL A 126 -7.18 -1.52 13.02
N ARG A 127 -6.43 -2.39 13.68
CA ARG A 127 -6.60 -3.83 13.54
C ARG A 127 -7.38 -4.38 14.73
N TYR A 128 -8.33 -5.26 14.45
CA TYR A 128 -9.14 -5.95 15.43
C TYR A 128 -9.24 -7.44 15.08
N GLU A 129 -9.07 -8.33 16.06
CA GLU A 129 -9.23 -9.77 15.89
C GLU A 129 -10.64 -10.18 16.34
N LEU A 130 -11.43 -10.73 15.44
CA LEU A 130 -12.75 -11.27 15.69
C LEU A 130 -12.71 -12.78 15.69
N ARG A 131 -13.01 -13.38 16.85
CA ARG A 131 -13.05 -14.83 17.00
C ARG A 131 -14.48 -15.33 16.83
N LEU A 132 -14.69 -16.18 15.85
CA LEU A 132 -15.96 -16.82 15.55
C LEU A 132 -15.95 -18.30 15.95
N THR A 133 -17.12 -18.83 16.30
CA THR A 133 -17.31 -20.29 16.34
C THR A 133 -17.41 -20.84 14.92
N PHE A 134 -17.25 -22.13 14.78
CA PHE A 134 -17.34 -22.79 13.48
C PHE A 134 -18.72 -22.62 12.83
N GLU A 135 -19.79 -22.73 13.64
CA GLU A 135 -21.16 -22.58 13.20
C GLU A 135 -21.47 -21.14 12.76
N GLU A 136 -20.97 -20.16 13.51
CA GLU A 136 -21.10 -18.74 13.15
C GLU A 136 -20.40 -18.43 11.83
N ALA A 137 -19.21 -18.99 11.60
CA ALA A 137 -18.49 -18.82 10.35
C ALA A 137 -19.18 -19.52 9.18
N ALA A 138 -19.80 -20.67 9.41
CA ALA A 138 -20.50 -21.43 8.38
C ALA A 138 -21.82 -20.78 7.97
N LYS A 139 -22.64 -20.34 8.93
CA LYS A 139 -23.98 -19.79 8.70
C LYS A 139 -24.00 -18.27 8.49
N GLY A 140 -22.89 -17.61 8.83
CA GLY A 140 -22.84 -16.15 8.94
C GLY A 140 -23.47 -15.65 10.24
N CYS A 141 -23.09 -14.47 10.65
CA CYS A 141 -23.62 -13.87 11.87
C CYS A 141 -23.53 -12.34 11.86
N HIS A 142 -24.42 -11.72 12.66
CA HIS A 142 -24.35 -10.31 12.99
C HIS A 142 -23.68 -10.16 14.36
N LYS A 143 -22.57 -9.43 14.44
CA LYS A 143 -21.87 -9.21 15.70
C LYS A 143 -21.58 -7.74 15.93
N SER A 144 -21.75 -7.28 17.16
CA SER A 144 -21.26 -5.99 17.60
C SER A 144 -19.82 -6.14 18.07
N VAL A 145 -18.94 -5.35 17.48
CA VAL A 145 -17.52 -5.33 17.76
C VAL A 145 -17.17 -4.06 18.50
N GLU A 146 -16.53 -4.19 19.65
CA GLU A 146 -16.07 -3.06 20.44
C GLU A 146 -14.55 -2.93 20.28
N PHE A 147 -14.12 -1.75 19.82
CA PHE A 147 -12.71 -1.47 19.63
C PHE A 147 -12.35 -0.07 20.11
N TYR A 148 -11.07 0.14 20.31
CA TYR A 148 -10.55 1.45 20.71
C TYR A 148 -9.83 2.08 19.55
N ARG A 149 -10.11 3.36 19.30
CA ARG A 149 -9.36 4.19 18.38
C ARG A 149 -9.07 5.55 18.96
N TYR A 150 -8.06 6.21 18.46
CA TYR A 150 -7.86 7.60 18.75
C TYR A 150 -8.82 8.45 17.93
N GLU A 151 -9.43 9.44 18.56
CA GLU A 151 -10.28 10.44 17.92
C GLU A 151 -9.76 11.83 18.23
N ASN A 152 -10.12 12.79 17.41
CA ASN A 152 -9.78 14.18 17.70
C ASN A 152 -10.45 14.61 19.01
N CYS A 153 -9.69 15.21 19.88
CA CYS A 153 -10.21 15.68 21.17
C CYS A 153 -11.31 16.72 20.94
N ALA A 154 -12.52 16.43 21.41
CA ALA A 154 -13.67 17.33 21.25
C ALA A 154 -13.46 18.70 21.91
N THR A 155 -12.70 18.74 23.01
CA THR A 155 -12.44 19.97 23.76
C THR A 155 -11.55 20.96 23.00
N CYS A 156 -10.54 20.46 22.27
CA CYS A 156 -9.60 21.33 21.56
C CYS A 156 -9.66 21.19 20.04
N GLY A 157 -10.59 20.40 19.48
CA GLY A 157 -10.71 20.19 18.05
C GLY A 157 -9.48 19.56 17.40
N GLY A 158 -8.67 18.81 18.16
CA GLY A 158 -7.43 18.20 17.65
C GLY A 158 -6.18 19.07 17.74
N SER A 159 -6.27 20.33 18.18
CA SER A 159 -5.12 21.26 18.28
C SER A 159 -4.13 20.91 19.40
N GLY A 160 -4.59 20.20 20.43
CA GLY A 160 -3.82 19.94 21.66
C GLY A 160 -3.69 21.14 22.59
N ALA A 161 -4.06 22.33 22.16
CA ALA A 161 -4.00 23.55 22.97
C ALA A 161 -5.29 23.74 23.77
N LYS A 162 -5.18 24.44 24.89
CA LYS A 162 -6.34 24.81 25.71
C LYS A 162 -7.34 25.61 24.86
N PRO A 163 -8.66 25.40 25.02
CA PRO A 163 -9.67 26.20 24.33
C PRO A 163 -9.43 27.70 24.50
N GLY A 164 -9.48 28.44 23.40
CA GLY A 164 -9.16 29.88 23.37
C GLY A 164 -7.66 30.19 23.12
N THR A 165 -6.80 29.19 23.09
CA THR A 165 -5.38 29.36 22.76
C THR A 165 -5.04 28.59 21.48
N GLN A 166 -4.01 29.06 20.77
CA GLN A 166 -3.54 28.40 19.54
C GLN A 166 -2.10 27.92 19.69
N PRO A 167 -1.73 26.81 19.03
CA PRO A 167 -0.35 26.39 18.91
C PRO A 167 0.50 27.46 18.26
N GLN A 168 1.61 27.86 18.87
CA GLN A 168 2.52 28.89 18.35
C GLN A 168 3.59 28.23 17.48
N THR A 169 4.06 28.94 16.46
CA THR A 169 5.18 28.50 15.65
C THR A 169 6.44 28.39 16.52
N CYS A 170 7.14 27.27 16.44
CA CYS A 170 8.36 27.04 17.21
C CYS A 170 9.44 28.08 16.82
N SER A 171 9.91 28.87 17.77
CA SER A 171 10.92 29.90 17.56
C SER A 171 12.27 29.32 17.12
N MET A 172 12.64 28.14 17.62
CA MET A 172 13.92 27.51 17.36
C MET A 172 14.04 27.00 15.92
N CYS A 173 13.01 26.36 15.36
CA CYS A 173 13.03 25.82 14.01
C CYS A 173 12.18 26.66 13.02
N LYS A 174 11.57 27.75 13.47
CA LYS A 174 10.71 28.63 12.66
C LYS A 174 9.62 27.86 11.89
N GLY A 175 9.06 26.81 12.52
CA GLY A 175 8.01 25.98 11.93
C GLY A 175 8.49 24.79 11.09
N THR A 176 9.79 24.67 10.82
CA THR A 176 10.32 23.57 9.99
C THR A 176 10.34 22.20 10.69
N GLY A 177 10.26 22.17 12.01
CA GLY A 177 10.35 20.92 12.80
C GLY A 177 11.74 20.31 12.86
N GLN A 178 12.72 20.87 12.12
CA GLN A 178 14.09 20.38 12.04
C GLN A 178 15.08 21.53 12.21
N ILE A 179 16.25 21.20 12.70
CA ILE A 179 17.38 22.12 12.84
C ILE A 179 18.49 21.61 11.95
N ARG A 180 19.03 22.49 11.11
CA ARG A 180 20.22 22.23 10.33
C ARG A 180 21.45 22.67 11.12
N GLN A 181 22.33 21.76 11.42
CA GLN A 181 23.60 22.02 12.06
C GLN A 181 24.70 21.83 11.02
N SER A 182 25.33 22.93 10.64
CA SER A 182 26.46 22.90 9.74
C SER A 182 27.72 22.64 10.53
N GLY A 183 28.39 21.52 10.27
CA GLY A 183 29.67 21.15 10.86
C GLY A 183 30.72 21.11 9.74
N GLY A 184 31.23 22.28 9.36
CA GLY A 184 32.26 22.36 8.31
C GLY A 184 31.72 21.95 6.93
N TRP A 185 32.22 20.82 6.41
CA TRP A 185 31.85 20.29 5.08
C TRP A 185 30.58 19.43 5.05
N MET A 186 29.97 19.15 6.22
CA MET A 186 28.80 18.29 6.32
C MET A 186 27.65 19.00 7.05
N THR A 187 26.47 19.04 6.44
CA THR A 187 25.26 19.57 7.05
C THR A 187 24.42 18.43 7.60
N THR A 188 24.26 18.39 8.92
CA THR A 188 23.42 17.39 9.60
C THR A 188 22.05 17.99 9.90
N VAL A 189 20.99 17.27 9.54
CA VAL A 189 19.61 17.65 9.84
C VAL A 189 19.13 16.84 11.03
N ARG A 190 18.72 17.51 12.11
CA ARG A 190 18.22 16.88 13.34
C ARG A 190 16.79 17.34 13.62
N THR A 191 15.99 16.49 14.26
CA THR A 191 14.68 16.86 14.77
C THR A 191 14.82 17.98 15.80
N CYS A 192 13.98 19.01 15.71
CA CYS A 192 14.02 20.13 16.65
C CYS A 192 13.64 19.65 18.07
N PRO A 193 14.51 19.79 19.08
CA PRO A 193 14.23 19.33 20.44
C PRO A 193 13.13 20.13 21.13
N ALA A 194 12.93 21.39 20.76
CA ALA A 194 11.91 22.24 21.37
C ALA A 194 10.48 21.86 20.97
N CYS A 195 10.27 21.38 19.76
CA CYS A 195 8.92 21.01 19.28
C CYS A 195 8.77 19.52 18.94
N GLY A 196 9.82 18.71 19.11
CA GLY A 196 9.77 17.28 18.79
C GLY A 196 9.44 16.97 17.33
N GLY A 197 9.75 17.88 16.41
CA GLY A 197 9.48 17.69 14.97
C GLY A 197 8.14 18.29 14.49
N SER A 198 7.24 18.71 15.39
CA SER A 198 5.92 19.24 15.01
C SER A 198 5.94 20.63 14.36
N GLY A 199 7.02 21.38 14.52
CA GLY A 199 7.12 22.77 14.09
C GLY A 199 6.31 23.77 14.91
N LYS A 200 5.48 23.31 15.86
CA LYS A 200 4.61 24.12 16.71
C LYS A 200 4.87 23.80 18.19
N VAL A 201 4.69 24.79 19.04
CA VAL A 201 4.82 24.66 20.51
C VAL A 201 3.50 25.04 21.14
N ILE A 202 3.00 24.20 22.05
CA ILE A 202 1.78 24.44 22.82
C ILE A 202 2.22 24.91 24.24
N LYS A 203 1.95 26.17 24.56
CA LYS A 203 2.22 26.70 25.90
C LYS A 203 1.22 26.15 26.89
N ASP A 204 -0.07 26.30 26.61
CA ASP A 204 -1.15 25.86 27.49
C ASP A 204 -1.74 24.59 26.89
N LYS A 205 -1.47 23.44 27.50
CA LYS A 205 -1.97 22.16 27.05
C LYS A 205 -3.44 21.97 27.38
N CYS A 206 -4.19 21.35 26.48
CA CYS A 206 -5.56 20.93 26.74
C CYS A 206 -5.59 19.90 27.86
N SER A 207 -6.41 20.13 28.87
CA SER A 207 -6.54 19.24 30.05
C SER A 207 -7.12 17.87 29.69
N SER A 208 -8.00 17.79 28.67
CA SER A 208 -8.66 16.54 28.29
C SER A 208 -7.74 15.58 27.50
N CYS A 209 -6.82 16.10 26.72
CA CYS A 209 -5.91 15.26 25.90
C CYS A 209 -4.42 15.38 26.28
N GLY A 210 -4.09 16.21 27.31
CA GLY A 210 -2.70 16.41 27.76
C GLY A 210 -1.76 17.04 26.73
N GLY A 211 -2.32 17.67 25.68
CA GLY A 211 -1.55 18.29 24.60
C GLY A 211 -1.41 17.44 23.35
N SER A 212 -1.89 16.17 23.35
CA SER A 212 -1.79 15.27 22.20
C SER A 212 -2.76 15.62 21.05
N GLY A 213 -3.83 16.34 21.34
CA GLY A 213 -4.91 16.63 20.40
C GLY A 213 -5.83 15.44 20.13
N ARG A 214 -5.52 14.25 20.66
CA ARG A 214 -6.26 13.01 20.44
C ARG A 214 -6.63 12.34 21.74
N VAL A 215 -7.77 11.65 21.77
CA VAL A 215 -8.28 10.93 22.93
C VAL A 215 -8.63 9.52 22.49
N ARG A 216 -8.28 8.53 23.31
CA ARG A 216 -8.65 7.14 23.04
C ARG A 216 -10.12 6.95 23.42
N MET A 217 -10.94 6.59 22.43
CA MET A 217 -12.39 6.39 22.57
C MET A 217 -12.76 4.95 22.25
N ARG A 218 -13.73 4.42 22.99
CA ARG A 218 -14.35 3.12 22.70
C ARG A 218 -15.45 3.35 21.67
N ARG A 219 -15.46 2.55 20.63
CA ARG A 219 -16.49 2.54 19.58
C ARG A 219 -17.06 1.15 19.44
N THR A 220 -18.34 1.09 19.20
CA THR A 220 -19.07 -0.14 18.88
C THR A 220 -19.49 -0.07 17.44
N LEU A 221 -19.22 -1.13 16.69
CA LEU A 221 -19.60 -1.27 15.29
C LEU A 221 -20.34 -2.58 15.09
N GLU A 222 -21.49 -2.52 14.44
CA GLU A 222 -22.20 -3.70 13.99
C GLU A 222 -21.56 -4.23 12.71
N LEU A 223 -21.23 -5.51 12.72
CA LEU A 223 -20.57 -6.20 11.63
C LEU A 223 -21.41 -7.37 11.17
N ASP A 224 -21.70 -7.38 9.88
CA ASP A 224 -22.33 -8.51 9.20
C ASP A 224 -21.23 -9.40 8.61
N VAL A 225 -21.11 -10.60 9.13
CA VAL A 225 -20.18 -11.61 8.64
C VAL A 225 -20.94 -12.51 7.66
N PRO A 226 -20.54 -12.58 6.39
CA PRO A 226 -21.20 -13.44 5.43
C PRO A 226 -20.99 -14.93 5.78
N ALA A 227 -21.93 -15.77 5.35
CA ALA A 227 -21.81 -17.21 5.52
C ALA A 227 -20.61 -17.78 4.74
N GLY A 228 -19.96 -18.79 5.31
CA GLY A 228 -18.84 -19.47 4.66
C GLY A 228 -17.50 -18.73 4.74
N VAL A 229 -17.35 -17.82 5.66
CA VAL A 229 -16.07 -17.10 5.87
C VAL A 229 -14.95 -18.07 6.23
N ASP A 230 -13.79 -17.91 5.58
CA ASP A 230 -12.59 -18.69 5.88
C ASP A 230 -11.81 -18.10 7.05
N ASP A 231 -10.93 -18.94 7.63
CA ASP A 231 -10.00 -18.50 8.67
C ASP A 231 -8.98 -17.49 8.09
N ASN A 232 -8.54 -16.55 8.93
CA ASN A 232 -7.57 -15.49 8.58
C ASN A 232 -7.99 -14.51 7.49
N ILE A 233 -9.26 -14.44 7.13
CA ILE A 233 -9.77 -13.39 6.24
C ILE A 233 -9.80 -12.05 6.97
N VAL A 234 -9.45 -10.98 6.25
CA VAL A 234 -9.50 -9.62 6.74
C VAL A 234 -10.66 -8.87 6.08
N LEU A 235 -11.63 -8.48 6.91
CA LEU A 235 -12.70 -7.58 6.49
C LEU A 235 -12.28 -6.13 6.73
N SER A 236 -12.40 -5.26 5.72
CA SER A 236 -12.11 -3.84 5.83
C SER A 236 -13.39 -3.01 5.92
N LYS A 237 -13.46 -2.14 6.93
CA LYS A 237 -14.50 -1.10 7.05
C LYS A 237 -13.85 0.27 6.88
N ARG A 238 -14.15 0.92 5.76
CA ARG A 238 -13.55 2.20 5.38
C ARG A 238 -13.92 3.33 6.36
N GLY A 239 -12.93 4.18 6.66
CA GLY A 239 -13.12 5.38 7.46
C GLY A 239 -13.35 5.13 8.96
N GLN A 240 -13.26 3.89 9.43
CA GLN A 240 -13.45 3.52 10.84
C GLN A 240 -12.12 3.41 11.63
N GLY A 241 -11.00 3.70 10.98
CA GLY A 241 -9.69 3.79 11.63
C GLY A 241 -9.46 5.10 12.40
N GLU A 242 -8.22 5.43 12.63
CA GLU A 242 -7.84 6.68 13.30
C GLU A 242 -8.04 7.91 12.39
N PRO A 243 -8.27 9.10 12.96
CA PRO A 243 -8.39 10.33 12.18
C PRO A 243 -7.08 10.68 11.49
N GLY A 244 -7.19 11.16 10.26
CA GLY A 244 -6.06 11.65 9.48
C GLY A 244 -5.41 12.90 10.08
N ALA A 245 -4.20 13.17 9.65
CA ALA A 245 -3.50 14.38 10.00
C ALA A 245 -3.78 15.49 8.98
N ASN A 246 -3.74 16.76 9.43
CA ASN A 246 -3.93 17.94 8.57
C ASN A 246 -5.23 17.94 7.75
N GLY A 247 -6.32 17.41 8.30
CA GLY A 247 -7.60 17.31 7.59
C GLY A 247 -7.68 16.16 6.56
N GLY A 248 -6.76 15.21 6.63
CA GLY A 248 -6.81 14.00 5.81
C GLY A 248 -7.95 13.05 6.22
N PRO A 249 -8.32 12.10 5.35
CA PRO A 249 -9.35 11.11 5.65
C PRO A 249 -8.93 10.19 6.79
N ASN A 250 -9.92 9.61 7.47
CA ASN A 250 -9.65 8.57 8.45
C ASN A 250 -9.04 7.34 7.79
N GLY A 251 -8.29 6.56 8.56
CA GLY A 251 -7.87 5.22 8.18
C GLY A 251 -9.03 4.23 8.19
N ASP A 252 -8.75 2.95 7.98
CA ASP A 252 -9.72 1.88 7.92
C ASP A 252 -9.64 0.99 9.16
N LEU A 253 -10.75 0.30 9.48
CA LEU A 253 -10.76 -0.76 10.47
C LEU A 253 -10.60 -2.10 9.75
N LEU A 254 -9.51 -2.79 10.06
CA LEU A 254 -9.17 -4.11 9.53
C LEU A 254 -9.55 -5.16 10.58
N ILE A 255 -10.57 -5.96 10.28
CA ILE A 255 -11.07 -6.99 11.16
C ILE A 255 -10.59 -8.33 10.65
N GLN A 256 -9.61 -8.91 11.35
CA GLN A 256 -9.12 -10.24 11.07
C GLN A 256 -10.05 -11.27 11.73
N ILE A 257 -10.61 -12.15 10.92
CA ILE A 257 -11.46 -13.23 11.40
C ILE A 257 -10.60 -14.43 11.73
N THR A 258 -10.80 -14.97 12.93
CA THR A 258 -10.18 -16.23 13.38
C THR A 258 -11.29 -17.21 13.75
N VAL A 259 -11.36 -18.33 13.05
CA VAL A 259 -12.37 -19.37 13.30
C VAL A 259 -11.85 -20.37 14.30
N LYS A 260 -12.60 -20.59 15.38
CA LYS A 260 -12.27 -21.62 16.36
C LYS A 260 -12.42 -23.01 15.75
N PRO A 261 -11.47 -23.94 15.96
CA PRO A 261 -11.59 -25.31 15.49
C PRO A 261 -12.80 -25.97 16.13
N HIS A 262 -13.56 -26.74 15.32
CA HIS A 262 -14.68 -27.53 15.82
C HIS A 262 -14.21 -28.91 16.30
N LYS A 263 -14.91 -29.49 17.25
CA LYS A 263 -14.54 -30.80 17.84
C LYS A 263 -14.72 -31.96 16.86
N LEU A 264 -15.75 -31.89 16.03
CA LEU A 264 -16.15 -32.97 15.12
C LEU A 264 -15.83 -32.66 13.67
N PHE A 265 -16.03 -31.42 13.25
CA PHE A 265 -15.91 -31.03 11.85
C PHE A 265 -14.52 -30.45 11.55
N ARG A 266 -13.97 -30.87 10.42
CA ARG A 266 -12.78 -30.28 9.83
C ARG A 266 -13.15 -29.70 8.47
N ARG A 267 -12.82 -28.45 8.23
CA ARG A 267 -13.10 -27.78 6.96
C ARG A 267 -11.94 -28.00 5.99
N GLU A 268 -12.25 -28.40 4.77
CA GLU A 268 -11.34 -28.52 3.63
C GLU A 268 -11.93 -27.74 2.45
N GLY A 269 -11.57 -26.45 2.34
CA GLY A 269 -12.16 -25.54 1.35
C GLY A 269 -13.66 -25.32 1.60
N THR A 270 -14.51 -25.75 0.67
CA THR A 270 -15.98 -25.67 0.77
C THR A 270 -16.60 -26.92 1.40
N ASN A 271 -15.82 -27.98 1.62
CA ASN A 271 -16.30 -29.24 2.14
C ASN A 271 -16.06 -29.36 3.63
N LEU A 272 -16.92 -30.12 4.30
CA LEU A 272 -16.76 -30.50 5.69
C LEU A 272 -16.41 -31.98 5.78
N ARG A 273 -15.36 -32.26 6.51
CA ARG A 273 -14.92 -33.62 6.81
C ARG A 273 -15.28 -33.96 8.24
N LEU A 274 -15.86 -35.15 8.41
CA LEU A 274 -16.23 -35.72 9.70
C LEU A 274 -15.76 -37.16 9.78
N GLU A 275 -15.20 -37.55 10.92
CA GLU A 275 -14.85 -38.91 11.20
C GLU A 275 -15.85 -39.49 12.22
N VAL A 276 -16.63 -40.48 11.78
CA VAL A 276 -17.62 -41.13 12.62
C VAL A 276 -17.11 -42.54 12.96
N PRO A 277 -16.85 -42.86 14.25
CA PRO A 277 -16.46 -44.22 14.65
C PRO A 277 -17.65 -45.15 14.51
N ILE A 278 -17.44 -46.26 13.83
CA ILE A 278 -18.43 -47.36 13.70
C ILE A 278 -17.92 -48.65 14.36
N SER A 279 -18.84 -49.47 14.87
CA SER A 279 -18.47 -50.75 15.42
C SER A 279 -18.15 -51.79 14.31
N PHE A 280 -17.38 -52.83 14.65
CA PHE A 280 -17.08 -53.90 13.71
C PHE A 280 -18.35 -54.57 13.15
N THR A 281 -19.36 -54.77 13.97
CA THR A 281 -20.64 -55.38 13.57
C THR A 281 -21.41 -54.49 12.60
N GLN A 282 -21.43 -53.16 12.80
CA GLN A 282 -22.03 -52.19 11.88
C GLN A 282 -21.29 -52.15 10.53
N ALA A 283 -19.95 -52.29 10.56
CA ALA A 283 -19.17 -52.33 9.33
C ALA A 283 -19.39 -53.65 8.55
N ALA A 284 -19.56 -54.79 9.25
CA ALA A 284 -19.68 -56.08 8.62
C ALA A 284 -21.11 -56.37 8.10
N LEU A 285 -22.14 -55.96 8.83
CA LEU A 285 -23.54 -56.24 8.50
C LEU A 285 -24.26 -55.09 7.78
N GLY A 286 -23.63 -53.91 7.75
CA GLY A 286 -24.30 -52.66 7.36
C GLY A 286 -25.16 -52.12 8.50
N ALA A 287 -25.33 -50.83 8.54
CA ALA A 287 -26.17 -50.17 9.54
C ALA A 287 -26.60 -48.78 9.06
N GLU A 288 -27.73 -48.32 9.59
CA GLU A 288 -28.09 -46.92 9.56
C GLU A 288 -27.32 -46.20 10.68
N ILE A 289 -26.62 -45.12 10.32
CA ILE A 289 -25.80 -44.32 11.24
C ILE A 289 -26.33 -42.88 11.21
N ASP A 290 -26.61 -42.33 12.38
CA ASP A 290 -26.94 -40.93 12.51
C ASP A 290 -25.65 -40.08 12.43
N VAL A 291 -25.49 -39.36 11.35
CA VAL A 291 -24.34 -38.48 11.09
C VAL A 291 -24.71 -37.06 11.45
N PRO A 292 -24.02 -36.41 12.39
CA PRO A 292 -24.25 -35.01 12.71
C PRO A 292 -23.88 -34.10 11.51
N THR A 293 -24.68 -33.10 11.25
CA THR A 293 -24.42 -32.05 10.27
C THR A 293 -24.57 -30.68 10.92
N LEU A 294 -24.27 -29.61 10.23
CA LEU A 294 -24.45 -28.23 10.74
C LEU A 294 -25.92 -27.87 10.99
N ASP A 295 -26.85 -28.54 10.32
CA ASP A 295 -28.30 -28.26 10.39
C ASP A 295 -29.08 -29.34 11.16
N GLY A 296 -28.37 -30.26 11.79
CA GLY A 296 -28.99 -31.36 12.54
C GLY A 296 -28.29 -32.70 12.30
N SER A 297 -29.01 -33.79 12.35
CA SER A 297 -28.48 -35.12 12.04
C SER A 297 -29.16 -35.69 10.80
N VAL A 298 -28.38 -36.40 10.00
CA VAL A 298 -28.84 -37.09 8.78
C VAL A 298 -28.53 -38.58 8.91
N LYS A 299 -29.47 -39.41 8.52
CA LYS A 299 -29.26 -40.88 8.49
C LYS A 299 -28.43 -41.24 7.26
N SER A 300 -27.28 -41.83 7.47
CA SER A 300 -26.44 -42.43 6.44
C SER A 300 -26.47 -43.93 6.54
N VAL A 301 -26.60 -44.62 5.41
CA VAL A 301 -26.62 -46.09 5.36
C VAL A 301 -25.25 -46.60 4.95
N SER A 302 -24.63 -47.39 5.83
CA SER A 302 -23.41 -48.11 5.51
C SER A 302 -23.77 -49.47 4.91
N TYR A 303 -23.30 -49.74 3.69
CA TYR A 303 -23.49 -51.02 3.01
C TYR A 303 -22.28 -51.95 3.28
N THR A 304 -22.47 -53.28 3.19
CA THR A 304 -21.48 -54.32 3.46
C THR A 304 -20.25 -54.29 2.55
N HIS A 305 -20.22 -53.41 1.53
CA HIS A 305 -19.11 -53.28 0.57
C HIS A 305 -18.55 -51.85 0.50
N LEU A 306 -18.38 -51.20 1.63
CA LEU A 306 -17.65 -49.91 1.66
C LEU A 306 -16.18 -50.13 1.31
N ARG A 307 -15.80 -49.81 0.08
CA ARG A 307 -14.40 -49.51 -0.21
C ARG A 307 -14.04 -48.21 0.51
N ALA A 308 -12.83 -48.14 1.07
CA ALA A 308 -12.34 -47.06 1.93
C ALA A 308 -12.35 -45.63 1.30
N HIS A 309 -12.94 -45.43 0.12
CA HIS A 309 -12.98 -44.18 -0.63
C HIS A 309 -14.34 -43.83 -1.24
N GLU A 310 -15.42 -44.52 -0.92
CA GLU A 310 -16.76 -44.24 -1.45
C GLU A 310 -17.71 -43.67 -0.40
N THR A 311 -17.35 -42.57 0.24
CA THR A 311 -18.29 -41.71 0.91
C THR A 311 -18.62 -40.53 -0.02
N ARG A 312 -19.59 -40.73 -0.91
CA ARG A 312 -20.27 -39.62 -1.56
C ARG A 312 -21.29 -39.07 -0.58
N GLY A 313 -21.04 -37.89 -0.06
CA GLY A 313 -22.03 -37.06 0.60
C GLY A 313 -22.29 -35.81 -0.23
#